data_f2c164ddae883c082cd0e31a22405895
#
_entry.id   f2c164ddae883c082cd0e31a22405895
#
_cell.length_a   1.000
_cell.length_b   1.000
_cell.length_c   1.000
_cell.angle_alpha   90.00
_cell.angle_beta   90.00
_cell.angle_gamma   90.00
#
_symmetry.space_group_name_H-M   'P 1'
#
loop_
_entity.id
_entity.type
_entity.pdbx_description
1 polymer ?
#
loop_
_entity_poly.entity_id
_entity_poly.type
_entity_poly.pdbx_seq_one_letter_code
_entity_poly.pdbx_strand_id
1 'polypeptide(L)'
;EAVPSELKVFVDTAPVMEKPLSAAAGIGWQGKHTNLLSRTHGNWLFLGVIFTELELEPDPPASEHCGSCTRCLQACPTQAFDGPRRIDARRCISYLT
;
A
#
# COMPACT_ATOMS: atom_id res chain seq x y z
N GLU A 1 4.24 -27.78 12.31
CA GLU A 1 5.56 -27.72 12.92
C GLU A 1 6.35 -26.54 12.35
N ALA A 2 6.96 -25.75 13.20
CA ALA A 2 7.71 -24.57 12.79
C ALA A 2 9.07 -24.97 12.17
N VAL A 3 9.37 -24.41 11.02
CA VAL A 3 10.69 -24.53 10.39
C VAL A 3 11.58 -23.41 10.94
N PRO A 4 12.79 -23.71 11.46
CA PRO A 4 13.70 -22.68 11.91
C PRO A 4 14.06 -21.72 10.76
N SER A 5 13.87 -20.44 10.98
CA SER A 5 14.13 -19.43 9.98
C SER A 5 14.39 -18.10 10.66
N GLU A 6 15.25 -17.26 10.08
CA GLU A 6 15.37 -15.89 10.50
C GLU A 6 14.19 -15.09 9.99
N LEU A 7 13.63 -14.24 10.85
CA LEU A 7 12.52 -13.36 10.53
C LEU A 7 12.89 -11.94 10.87
N LYS A 8 12.48 -11.02 9.99
CA LYS A 8 12.45 -9.59 10.30
C LYS A 8 11.05 -9.05 10.02
N VAL A 9 10.49 -8.38 11.01
CA VAL A 9 9.14 -7.81 10.94
C VAL A 9 9.23 -6.31 10.88
N PHE A 10 8.53 -5.71 9.94
CA PHE A 10 8.49 -4.26 9.75
C PHE A 10 7.05 -3.77 9.77
N VAL A 11 6.78 -2.80 10.63
CA VAL A 11 5.52 -2.07 10.65
C VAL A 11 5.88 -0.59 10.75
N ASP A 12 6.09 0.04 9.61
CA ASP A 12 6.42 1.47 9.54
C ASP A 12 7.74 1.86 10.27
N THR A 13 8.60 0.89 10.51
CA THR A 13 9.82 1.08 11.33
C THR A 13 11.12 0.98 10.52
N ALA A 14 11.02 0.77 9.21
CA ALA A 14 12.19 0.63 8.33
C ALA A 14 11.86 1.24 6.97
N PRO A 15 12.89 1.59 6.15
CA PRO A 15 12.65 2.13 4.81
C PRO A 15 12.22 1.03 3.83
N VAL A 16 11.10 0.41 4.12
CA VAL A 16 10.47 -0.63 3.29
C VAL A 16 9.22 -0.06 2.67
N MET A 17 9.06 -0.26 1.37
CA MET A 17 7.90 0.22 0.62
C MET A 17 6.77 -0.81 0.72
N GLU A 18 5.99 -0.75 1.79
CA GLU A 18 4.96 -1.75 2.10
C GLU A 18 3.84 -1.78 1.07
N LYS A 19 3.40 -0.63 0.58
CA LYS A 19 2.29 -0.55 -0.38
C LYS A 19 2.61 -1.25 -1.71
N PRO A 20 3.75 -0.97 -2.36
CA PRO A 20 4.12 -1.72 -3.57
C PRO A 20 4.32 -3.21 -3.33
N LEU A 21 4.90 -3.60 -2.20
CA LEU A 21 5.09 -5.00 -1.84
C LEU A 21 3.75 -5.71 -1.65
N SER A 22 2.81 -5.06 -0.98
CA SER A 22 1.47 -5.62 -0.75
C SER A 22 0.71 -5.80 -2.08
N ALA A 23 0.85 -4.86 -3.00
CA ALA A 23 0.26 -4.99 -4.33
C ALA A 23 0.87 -6.14 -5.11
N ALA A 24 2.19 -6.30 -5.06
CA ALA A 24 2.89 -7.41 -5.71
C ALA A 24 2.51 -8.76 -5.09
N ALA A 25 2.18 -8.78 -3.80
CA ALA A 25 1.75 -9.99 -3.10
C ALA A 25 0.28 -10.35 -3.30
N GLY A 26 -0.49 -9.53 -4.02
CA GLY A 26 -1.89 -9.82 -4.32
C GLY A 26 -2.89 -9.40 -3.25
N ILE A 27 -2.46 -8.66 -2.23
CA ILE A 27 -3.36 -8.18 -1.16
C ILE A 27 -4.35 -7.15 -1.70
N GLY A 28 -3.90 -6.29 -2.60
CA GLY A 28 -4.71 -5.24 -3.18
C GLY A 28 -3.92 -4.49 -4.25
N TRP A 29 -4.37 -3.31 -4.60
CA TRP A 29 -3.67 -2.45 -5.57
C TRP A 29 -3.45 -1.06 -4.98
N GLN A 30 -2.48 -0.33 -5.51
CA GLN A 30 -2.32 1.07 -5.12
C GLN A 30 -3.37 1.92 -5.84
N GLY A 31 -4.25 2.56 -5.07
CA GLY A 31 -5.26 3.45 -5.60
C GLY A 31 -4.69 4.75 -6.11
N LYS A 32 -5.52 5.54 -6.76
CA LYS A 32 -5.13 6.87 -7.27
C LYS A 32 -4.72 7.83 -6.16
N HIS A 33 -5.14 7.56 -4.92
CA HIS A 33 -4.75 8.32 -3.71
C HIS A 33 -3.44 7.83 -3.09
N THR A 34 -2.70 6.94 -3.75
CA THR A 34 -1.42 6.34 -3.34
C THR A 34 -1.50 5.30 -2.23
N ASN A 35 -2.64 5.10 -1.60
CA ASN A 35 -2.82 4.09 -0.57
C ASN A 35 -3.19 2.74 -1.18
N LEU A 36 -2.98 1.67 -0.40
CA LEU A 36 -3.39 0.34 -0.80
C LEU A 36 -4.89 0.17 -0.65
N LEU A 37 -5.53 -0.40 -1.67
CA LEU A 37 -6.94 -0.76 -1.67
C LEU A 37 -7.09 -2.26 -1.79
N SER A 38 -7.90 -2.83 -0.89
CA SER A 38 -8.32 -4.23 -0.93
C SER A 38 -9.78 -4.31 -1.36
N ARG A 39 -10.13 -5.32 -2.17
CA ARG A 39 -11.53 -5.53 -2.57
C ARG A 39 -12.43 -5.91 -1.38
N THR A 40 -11.85 -6.49 -0.33
CA THR A 40 -12.60 -6.96 0.83
C THR A 40 -12.60 -5.97 1.99
N HIS A 41 -11.54 -5.16 2.14
CA HIS A 41 -11.36 -4.28 3.31
C HIS A 41 -11.20 -2.80 2.95
N GLY A 42 -11.26 -2.43 1.68
CA GLY A 42 -11.03 -1.05 1.26
C GLY A 42 -9.61 -0.60 1.59
N ASN A 43 -9.45 0.64 2.04
CA ASN A 43 -8.15 1.19 2.41
C ASN A 43 -7.95 1.31 3.94
N TRP A 44 -8.82 0.72 4.73
CA TRP A 44 -8.73 0.70 6.19
C TRP A 44 -7.87 -0.47 6.67
N LEU A 45 -6.58 -0.44 6.30
CA LEU A 45 -5.63 -1.50 6.60
C LEU A 45 -4.35 -0.93 7.15
N PHE A 46 -3.81 -1.59 8.16
CA PHE A 46 -2.41 -1.43 8.55
C PHE A 46 -1.59 -2.50 7.85
N LEU A 47 -0.43 -2.12 7.34
CA LEU A 47 0.44 -3.01 6.60
C LEU A 47 1.66 -3.38 7.44
N GLY A 48 2.02 -4.65 7.41
CA GLY A 48 3.25 -5.15 8.00
C GLY A 48 3.98 -6.02 6.99
N VAL A 49 5.29 -6.10 7.12
CA VAL A 49 6.15 -6.88 6.24
C VAL A 49 7.00 -7.81 7.08
N ILE A 50 7.06 -9.06 6.70
CA ILE A 50 7.92 -10.06 7.33
C ILE A 50 8.90 -10.56 6.28
N PHE A 51 10.19 -10.33 6.52
CA PHE A 51 11.25 -10.94 5.72
C PHE A 51 11.62 -12.28 6.33
N THR A 52 11.70 -13.31 5.51
CA THR A 52 12.00 -14.67 5.94
C THR A 52 12.92 -15.35 4.94
N GLU A 53 13.70 -16.31 5.44
CA GLU A 53 14.53 -17.18 4.60
C GLU A 53 13.75 -18.35 4.00
N LEU A 54 12.49 -18.54 4.42
CA LEU A 54 11.65 -19.62 3.88
C LEU A 54 11.35 -19.40 2.40
N GLU A 55 11.46 -20.45 1.62
CA GLU A 55 11.04 -20.46 0.22
C GLU A 55 9.52 -20.66 0.18
N LEU A 56 8.80 -19.59 -0.08
CA LEU A 56 7.34 -19.61 -0.20
C LEU A 56 6.96 -19.29 -1.63
N GLU A 57 5.95 -19.99 -2.14
CA GLU A 57 5.42 -19.70 -3.46
C GLU A 57 4.69 -18.35 -3.44
N PRO A 58 5.09 -17.38 -4.28
CA PRO A 58 4.44 -16.07 -4.29
C PRO A 58 3.05 -16.13 -4.90
N ASP A 59 2.13 -15.36 -4.34
CA ASP A 59 0.83 -15.14 -4.95
C ASP A 59 0.94 -14.18 -6.14
N PRO A 60 0.03 -14.26 -7.12
CA PRO A 60 0.02 -13.32 -8.23
C PRO A 60 -0.34 -11.92 -7.74
N PRO A 61 0.19 -10.87 -8.38
CA PRO A 61 -0.18 -9.50 -8.03
C PRO A 61 -1.66 -9.25 -8.32
N ALA A 62 -2.25 -8.35 -7.51
CA ALA A 62 -3.62 -7.93 -7.71
C ALA A 62 -3.72 -6.97 -8.90
N SER A 63 -4.84 -7.02 -9.62
CA SER A 63 -5.11 -6.08 -10.70
C SER A 63 -5.76 -4.80 -10.16
N GLU A 64 -5.59 -3.72 -10.90
CA GLU A 64 -6.19 -2.43 -10.58
C GLU A 64 -7.70 -2.46 -10.80
N HIS A 65 -8.44 -1.82 -9.89
CA HIS A 65 -9.89 -1.73 -9.97
C HIS A 65 -10.42 -0.30 -9.82
N CYS A 66 -9.56 0.71 -9.87
CA CYS A 66 -10.02 2.12 -9.81
C CYS A 66 -10.83 2.52 -11.04
N GLY A 67 -10.46 2.04 -12.22
CA GLY A 67 -11.11 2.41 -13.45
C GLY A 67 -11.15 3.92 -13.64
N SER A 68 -12.34 4.45 -13.91
CA SER A 68 -12.56 5.90 -14.09
C SER A 68 -12.87 6.65 -12.79
N CYS A 69 -12.88 5.97 -11.65
CA CYS A 69 -13.18 6.59 -10.36
C CYS A 69 -12.09 7.60 -9.96
N THR A 70 -12.51 8.80 -9.56
CA THR A 70 -11.61 9.86 -9.10
C THR A 70 -12.06 10.49 -7.78
N ARG A 71 -12.91 9.81 -7.03
CA ARG A 71 -13.51 10.36 -5.80
C ARG A 71 -12.46 10.80 -4.78
N CYS A 72 -11.39 10.00 -4.60
CA CYS A 72 -10.34 10.33 -3.64
C CYS A 72 -9.58 11.59 -4.02
N LEU A 73 -9.36 11.81 -5.32
CA LEU A 73 -8.65 13.00 -5.81
C LEU A 73 -9.46 14.27 -5.56
N GLN A 74 -10.77 14.19 -5.72
CA GLN A 74 -11.69 15.31 -5.51
C GLN A 74 -11.95 15.57 -4.02
N ALA A 75 -11.89 14.55 -3.19
CA ALA A 75 -12.20 14.64 -1.77
C ALA A 75 -11.10 15.28 -0.93
N CYS A 76 -9.87 15.36 -1.44
CA CYS A 76 -8.77 15.94 -0.66
C CYS A 76 -9.01 17.44 -0.39
N PRO A 77 -9.12 17.86 0.89
CA PRO A 77 -9.45 19.25 1.21
C PRO A 77 -8.37 20.26 0.85
N THR A 78 -7.11 19.82 0.75
CA THR A 78 -5.98 20.68 0.38
C THR A 78 -5.58 20.51 -1.08
N GLN A 79 -6.29 19.69 -1.84
CA GLN A 79 -5.98 19.38 -3.24
C GLN A 79 -4.52 18.97 -3.43
N ALA A 80 -4.07 18.02 -2.58
CA ALA A 80 -2.69 17.55 -2.59
C ALA A 80 -2.37 16.65 -3.79
N PHE A 81 -3.39 16.13 -4.49
CA PHE A 81 -3.17 15.24 -5.62
C PHE A 81 -3.02 16.03 -6.91
N ASP A 82 -1.90 15.80 -7.58
CA ASP A 82 -1.54 16.39 -8.87
C ASP A 82 -1.85 15.43 -10.03
N GLY A 83 -2.79 14.53 -9.81
CA GLY A 83 -3.19 13.49 -10.73
C GLY A 83 -3.23 12.12 -10.06
N PRO A 84 -3.64 11.09 -10.79
CA PRO A 84 -3.66 9.73 -10.24
C PRO A 84 -2.26 9.29 -9.78
N ARG A 85 -2.16 8.82 -8.55
CA ARG A 85 -0.94 8.32 -7.92
C ARG A 85 0.19 9.35 -7.83
N ARG A 86 -0.15 10.62 -7.86
CA ARG A 86 0.80 11.71 -7.73
C ARG A 86 0.34 12.64 -6.62
N ILE A 87 1.18 12.78 -5.60
CA ILE A 87 0.87 13.62 -4.45
C ILE A 87 1.90 14.75 -4.33
N ASP A 88 1.41 15.96 -4.08
CA ASP A 88 2.28 17.07 -3.69
C ASP A 88 2.36 17.07 -2.17
N ALA A 89 3.48 16.61 -1.64
CA ALA A 89 3.68 16.48 -0.21
C ALA A 89 3.59 17.81 0.54
N ARG A 90 3.86 18.91 -0.14
CA ARG A 90 3.76 20.25 0.47
C ARG A 90 2.32 20.61 0.84
N ARG A 91 1.33 19.95 0.24
CA ARG A 91 -0.10 20.16 0.48
C ARG A 91 -0.74 19.03 1.28
N CYS A 92 0.00 17.95 1.53
CA CYS A 92 -0.53 16.78 2.21
C CYS A 92 -0.49 16.99 3.73
N ILE A 93 -1.65 16.98 4.38
CA ILE A 93 -1.74 17.15 5.83
C ILE A 93 -1.04 16.01 6.57
N SER A 94 -1.06 14.81 6.01
CA SER A 94 -0.35 13.67 6.61
C SER A 94 1.16 13.86 6.59
N TYR A 95 1.70 14.42 5.53
CA TYR A 95 3.13 14.71 5.45
C TYR A 95 3.53 15.88 6.36
N LEU A 96 2.65 16.87 6.48
CA LEU A 96 2.93 18.09 7.26
C LEU A 96 2.79 17.89 8.77
N THR A 97 2.21 16.81 9.21
CA THR A 97 2.13 16.44 10.63
C THR A 97 3.33 15.61 11.05
#